data_3181ba98245f9fcc47aa136bdfa6d3b1
#
_entry.id   3181ba98245f9fcc47aa136bdfa6d3b1
#
_cell.length_a   1.000
_cell.length_b   1.000
_cell.length_c   1.000
_cell.angle_alpha   90.00
_cell.angle_beta   90.00
_cell.angle_gamma   90.00
#
_symmetry.space_group_name_H-M   'P 1'
#
loop_
_entity.id
_entity.type
_entity.pdbx_description
1 polymer ?
#
loop_
_entity_poly.entity_id
_entity_poly.type
_entity_poly.pdbx_seq_one_letter_code
_entity_poly.pdbx_strand_id
1 'polypeptide(L)'
;MGSRRATEHGRAVAAHMSRCLSACGVTIVSGMALGIDRVAHEAALSRIGRSIGVLGTGIDVVYPSVNRKIFGMMEQQGLLVSEFMPGARPLPEHFPIRNRIISGFALGVLVVEAASRSGSLITARLALEQNREVYAVPGPALDASCLGCQELVRQGARPVFSAEDVLRDLAEQLRPYGISRDSLGDEEKIGPELALIPEAAKEEPAESGYAGRAAPARSGKQQEKQSALPAVARQHKPLGAAENLAPTGRRAALLDCLRQRGPMQADDLACALDISVADLNVMLVGLEMLGQVCRLPGARYASGQDSGNGAEA
;
A
#
# COMPACT_ATOMS: atom_id res chain seq x y z
N MET A 1 -4.92 -3.29 7.75
CA MET A 1 -3.69 -3.78 7.08
C MET A 1 -2.48 -3.63 7.96
N GLY A 2 -1.42 -4.45 7.77
CA GLY A 2 -0.23 -4.30 8.60
C GLY A 2 0.78 -5.44 8.47
N SER A 3 1.58 -5.59 9.52
CA SER A 3 2.64 -6.59 9.65
C SER A 3 2.12 -8.02 9.53
N ARG A 4 2.85 -8.85 8.76
CA ARG A 4 2.62 -10.31 8.72
C ARG A 4 3.11 -11.01 9.99
N ARG A 5 4.08 -10.39 10.69
CA ARG A 5 4.59 -10.80 12.00
C ARG A 5 4.14 -9.78 13.05
N ALA A 6 2.83 -9.67 13.20
CA ALA A 6 2.23 -8.70 14.11
C ALA A 6 2.58 -9.03 15.57
N THR A 7 2.86 -7.99 16.35
CA THR A 7 2.99 -8.10 17.80
C THR A 7 1.65 -8.48 18.41
N GLU A 8 1.66 -8.95 19.66
CA GLU A 8 0.42 -9.24 20.39
C GLU A 8 -0.44 -7.98 20.54
N HIS A 9 0.19 -6.84 20.85
CA HIS A 9 -0.47 -5.55 20.89
C HIS A 9 -1.10 -5.17 19.54
N GLY A 10 -0.35 -5.27 18.43
CA GLY A 10 -0.87 -4.98 17.09
C GLY A 10 -2.06 -5.87 16.71
N ARG A 11 -2.03 -7.15 17.09
CA ARG A 11 -3.16 -8.09 16.90
C ARG A 11 -4.38 -7.66 17.71
N ALA A 12 -4.19 -7.31 18.99
CA ALA A 12 -5.28 -6.84 19.87
C ALA A 12 -5.93 -5.57 19.31
N VAL A 13 -5.14 -4.58 18.91
CA VAL A 13 -5.62 -3.34 18.27
C VAL A 13 -6.38 -3.65 16.98
N ALA A 14 -5.82 -4.49 16.10
CA ALA A 14 -6.47 -4.86 14.84
C ALA A 14 -7.83 -5.56 15.07
N ALA A 15 -7.89 -6.48 16.04
CA ALA A 15 -9.11 -7.17 16.40
C ALA A 15 -10.17 -6.20 16.94
N HIS A 16 -9.78 -5.32 17.86
CA HIS A 16 -10.67 -4.31 18.44
C HIS A 16 -11.22 -3.38 17.36
N MET A 17 -10.35 -2.72 16.60
CA MET A 17 -10.74 -1.79 15.54
C MET A 17 -11.68 -2.44 14.51
N SER A 18 -11.32 -3.64 14.04
CA SER A 18 -12.11 -4.35 13.04
C SER A 18 -13.47 -4.78 13.58
N ARG A 19 -13.54 -5.21 14.84
CA ARG A 19 -14.78 -5.58 15.50
C ARG A 19 -15.71 -4.38 15.66
N CYS A 20 -15.20 -3.26 16.16
CA CYS A 20 -15.99 -2.05 16.38
C CYS A 20 -16.51 -1.46 15.07
N LEU A 21 -15.64 -1.30 14.07
CA LEU A 21 -16.07 -0.79 12.75
C LEU A 21 -17.09 -1.72 12.10
N SER A 22 -16.87 -3.04 12.17
CA SER A 22 -17.81 -4.00 11.58
C SER A 22 -19.11 -4.12 12.34
N ALA A 23 -19.13 -3.89 13.66
CA ALA A 23 -20.36 -3.81 14.47
C ALA A 23 -21.25 -2.64 14.04
N CYS A 24 -20.65 -1.53 13.63
CA CYS A 24 -21.36 -0.38 13.05
C CYS A 24 -21.84 -0.59 11.61
N GLY A 25 -21.53 -1.73 10.99
CA GLY A 25 -21.89 -2.02 9.59
C GLY A 25 -20.81 -1.68 8.56
N VAL A 26 -19.62 -1.20 8.99
CA VAL A 26 -18.51 -0.96 8.08
C VAL A 26 -17.86 -2.27 7.65
N THR A 27 -17.79 -2.54 6.37
CA THR A 27 -17.13 -3.74 5.83
C THR A 27 -15.61 -3.62 5.91
N ILE A 28 -14.95 -4.66 6.46
CA ILE A 28 -13.49 -4.71 6.56
C ILE A 28 -12.91 -5.38 5.31
N VAL A 29 -12.09 -4.66 4.57
CA VAL A 29 -11.41 -5.17 3.38
C VAL A 29 -9.93 -5.39 3.68
N SER A 30 -9.40 -6.60 3.45
CA SER A 30 -7.98 -6.89 3.65
C SER A 30 -7.48 -8.02 2.72
N GLY A 31 -6.22 -8.41 2.90
CA GLY A 31 -5.49 -9.21 1.91
C GLY A 31 -5.33 -10.69 2.25
N MET A 32 -6.02 -11.25 3.21
CA MET A 32 -5.89 -12.65 3.61
C MET A 32 -4.46 -13.08 3.98
N ALA A 33 -3.58 -12.12 4.29
CA ALA A 33 -2.22 -12.39 4.73
C ALA A 33 -2.18 -12.85 6.20
N LEU A 34 -1.00 -13.28 6.66
CA LEU A 34 -0.76 -13.55 8.08
C LEU A 34 -0.79 -12.26 8.91
N GLY A 35 -0.87 -12.39 10.22
CA GLY A 35 -0.78 -11.27 11.15
C GLY A 35 -2.01 -10.39 11.16
N ILE A 36 -1.86 -9.09 10.94
CA ILE A 36 -2.93 -8.09 11.04
C ILE A 36 -4.13 -8.41 10.14
N ASP A 37 -3.89 -8.81 8.89
CA ASP A 37 -4.96 -9.10 7.94
C ASP A 37 -5.87 -10.24 8.43
N ARG A 38 -5.26 -11.36 8.88
CA ARG A 38 -5.97 -12.50 9.41
C ARG A 38 -6.88 -12.10 10.59
N VAL A 39 -6.29 -11.42 11.56
CA VAL A 39 -7.01 -10.99 12.77
C VAL A 39 -8.15 -10.03 12.42
N ALA A 40 -7.94 -9.12 11.48
CA ALA A 40 -8.97 -8.20 11.02
C ALA A 40 -10.17 -8.93 10.41
N HIS A 41 -9.93 -9.94 9.56
CA HIS A 41 -10.99 -10.77 8.99
C HIS A 41 -11.75 -11.54 10.06
N GLU A 42 -11.04 -12.24 10.97
CA GLU A 42 -11.65 -13.04 12.04
C GLU A 42 -12.54 -12.18 12.93
N ALA A 43 -12.09 -10.97 13.32
CA ALA A 43 -12.83 -10.07 14.18
C ALA A 43 -14.09 -9.47 13.51
N ALA A 44 -14.04 -9.24 12.19
CA ALA A 44 -15.12 -8.62 11.44
C ALA A 44 -16.24 -9.60 11.05
N LEU A 45 -15.92 -10.86 10.77
CA LEU A 45 -16.86 -11.85 10.25
C LEU A 45 -18.06 -12.11 11.14
N SER A 46 -17.89 -12.01 12.48
CA SER A 46 -18.96 -12.20 13.44
C SER A 46 -19.89 -10.99 13.58
N ARG A 47 -19.68 -9.92 12.81
CA ARG A 47 -20.40 -8.64 12.92
C ARG A 47 -21.15 -8.30 11.63
N ILE A 48 -22.00 -7.27 11.71
CA ILE A 48 -22.92 -6.86 10.63
C ILE A 48 -22.16 -6.48 9.35
N GLY A 49 -21.05 -5.73 9.47
CA GLY A 49 -20.26 -5.24 8.34
C GLY A 49 -19.51 -6.35 7.60
N ARG A 50 -19.22 -7.46 8.28
CA ARG A 50 -18.52 -8.61 7.73
C ARG A 50 -17.16 -8.26 7.11
N SER A 51 -16.65 -9.09 6.19
CA SER A 51 -15.33 -8.89 5.63
C SER A 51 -15.22 -9.30 4.16
N ILE A 52 -14.35 -8.58 3.43
CA ILE A 52 -13.96 -8.90 2.05
C ILE A 52 -12.47 -9.24 2.02
N GLY A 53 -12.13 -10.44 1.58
CA GLY A 53 -10.77 -10.90 1.37
C GLY A 53 -10.38 -10.78 -0.09
N VAL A 54 -9.40 -9.94 -0.40
CA VAL A 54 -8.87 -9.85 -1.76
C VAL A 54 -7.66 -10.77 -1.87
N LEU A 55 -7.57 -11.62 -2.90
CA LEU A 55 -6.55 -12.64 -3.04
C LEU A 55 -5.45 -12.22 -4.01
N GLY A 56 -4.22 -12.67 -3.75
CA GLY A 56 -3.09 -12.58 -4.69
C GLY A 56 -2.83 -13.91 -5.42
N THR A 57 -3.84 -14.78 -5.45
CA THR A 57 -3.84 -16.12 -6.06
C THR A 57 -5.16 -16.34 -6.79
N GLY A 58 -5.29 -17.43 -7.52
CA GLY A 58 -6.61 -17.87 -8.01
C GLY A 58 -7.58 -18.05 -6.85
N ILE A 59 -8.88 -17.88 -7.12
CA ILE A 59 -9.94 -17.93 -6.12
C ILE A 59 -10.02 -19.30 -5.40
N ASP A 60 -9.56 -20.36 -6.05
CA ASP A 60 -9.50 -21.75 -5.61
C ASP A 60 -8.20 -22.09 -4.87
N VAL A 61 -7.25 -21.16 -4.77
CA VAL A 61 -5.93 -21.39 -4.17
C VAL A 61 -5.82 -20.76 -2.79
N VAL A 62 -5.85 -21.59 -1.75
CA VAL A 62 -5.68 -21.16 -0.35
C VAL A 62 -4.23 -20.77 -0.07
N TYR A 63 -3.98 -19.47 0.16
CA TYR A 63 -2.66 -18.98 0.51
C TYR A 63 -2.73 -17.83 1.53
N PRO A 64 -1.90 -17.84 2.59
CA PRO A 64 -1.05 -18.96 3.02
C PRO A 64 -1.87 -20.14 3.55
N SER A 65 -1.33 -21.35 3.48
CA SER A 65 -2.05 -22.58 3.85
C SER A 65 -2.54 -22.59 5.31
N VAL A 66 -1.82 -21.93 6.21
CA VAL A 66 -2.19 -21.72 7.63
C VAL A 66 -3.54 -20.99 7.76
N ASN A 67 -3.92 -20.18 6.78
CA ASN A 67 -5.19 -19.45 6.78
C ASN A 67 -6.38 -20.28 6.25
N ARG A 68 -6.23 -21.60 6.06
CA ARG A 68 -7.31 -22.46 5.56
C ARG A 68 -8.60 -22.35 6.37
N LYS A 69 -8.50 -22.26 7.70
CA LYS A 69 -9.67 -22.10 8.57
C LYS A 69 -10.41 -20.78 8.29
N ILE A 70 -9.68 -19.68 8.29
CA ILE A 70 -10.28 -18.36 8.02
C ILE A 70 -10.79 -18.27 6.57
N PHE A 71 -10.12 -18.94 5.61
CA PHE A 71 -10.56 -19.00 4.24
C PHE A 71 -11.96 -19.63 4.15
N GLY A 72 -12.18 -20.81 4.79
CA GLY A 72 -13.50 -21.42 4.86
C GLY A 72 -14.56 -20.59 5.58
N MET A 73 -14.18 -19.83 6.61
CA MET A 73 -15.10 -18.87 7.26
C MET A 73 -15.48 -17.73 6.31
N MET A 74 -14.52 -17.22 5.54
CA MET A 74 -14.75 -16.17 4.54
C MET A 74 -15.66 -16.64 3.40
N GLU A 75 -15.56 -17.89 2.96
CA GLU A 75 -16.47 -18.46 1.98
C GLU A 75 -17.93 -18.52 2.46
N GLN A 76 -18.15 -18.76 3.75
CA GLN A 76 -19.48 -18.91 4.33
C GLN A 76 -20.10 -17.60 4.81
N GLN A 77 -19.31 -16.68 5.33
CA GLN A 77 -19.79 -15.50 6.06
C GLN A 77 -19.26 -14.17 5.51
N GLY A 78 -18.30 -14.21 4.61
CA GLY A 78 -17.67 -13.03 4.01
C GLY A 78 -17.77 -13.06 2.49
N LEU A 79 -16.79 -12.43 1.85
CA LEU A 79 -16.62 -12.46 0.40
C LEU A 79 -15.13 -12.62 0.07
N LEU A 80 -14.82 -13.51 -0.85
CA LEU A 80 -13.48 -13.62 -1.45
C LEU A 80 -13.51 -13.09 -2.87
N VAL A 81 -12.51 -12.30 -3.22
CA VAL A 81 -12.36 -11.67 -4.54
C VAL A 81 -10.96 -11.92 -5.07
N SER A 82 -10.85 -12.31 -6.33
CA SER A 82 -9.57 -12.42 -7.03
C SER A 82 -9.68 -11.87 -8.45
N GLU A 83 -8.62 -11.21 -8.90
CA GLU A 83 -8.41 -10.81 -10.29
C GLU A 83 -7.64 -11.89 -11.08
N PHE A 84 -7.01 -12.82 -10.36
CA PHE A 84 -6.18 -13.86 -10.95
C PHE A 84 -7.04 -15.06 -11.37
N MET A 85 -6.66 -15.68 -12.49
CA MET A 85 -7.35 -16.86 -13.01
C MET A 85 -7.34 -18.01 -11.99
N PRO A 86 -8.38 -18.88 -11.97
CA PRO A 86 -8.36 -20.10 -11.17
C PRO A 86 -7.07 -20.90 -11.38
N GLY A 87 -6.53 -21.47 -10.31
CA GLY A 87 -5.25 -22.18 -10.31
C GLY A 87 -4.00 -21.29 -10.27
N ALA A 88 -4.13 -19.95 -10.33
CA ALA A 88 -2.99 -19.06 -10.27
C ALA A 88 -2.24 -19.20 -8.93
N ARG A 89 -0.95 -19.54 -9.01
CA ARG A 89 -0.09 -19.75 -7.83
C ARG A 89 0.27 -18.44 -7.14
N PRO A 90 0.65 -18.47 -5.84
CA PRO A 90 1.12 -17.29 -5.13
C PRO A 90 2.50 -16.86 -5.63
N LEU A 91 2.54 -15.81 -6.43
CA LEU A 91 3.78 -15.18 -6.88
C LEU A 91 4.00 -13.86 -6.11
N PRO A 92 5.25 -13.51 -5.75
CA PRO A 92 5.55 -12.29 -4.98
C PRO A 92 4.99 -11.01 -5.60
N GLU A 93 5.04 -10.89 -6.93
CA GLU A 93 4.53 -9.76 -7.71
C GLU A 93 3.00 -9.60 -7.67
N HIS A 94 2.26 -10.67 -7.44
CA HIS A 94 0.80 -10.61 -7.37
C HIS A 94 0.29 -9.82 -6.17
N PHE A 95 1.02 -9.83 -5.04
CA PHE A 95 0.56 -9.19 -3.81
C PHE A 95 0.56 -7.65 -3.89
N PRO A 96 1.60 -6.98 -4.40
CA PRO A 96 1.55 -5.54 -4.66
C PRO A 96 0.47 -5.15 -5.68
N ILE A 97 0.33 -5.92 -6.78
CA ILE A 97 -0.68 -5.67 -7.81
C ILE A 97 -2.09 -5.74 -7.21
N ARG A 98 -2.39 -6.79 -6.43
CA ARG A 98 -3.66 -6.98 -5.75
C ARG A 98 -4.00 -5.84 -4.79
N ASN A 99 -3.02 -5.24 -4.11
CA ASN A 99 -3.27 -4.23 -3.08
C ASN A 99 -4.05 -3.01 -3.60
N ARG A 100 -3.96 -2.67 -4.90
CA ARG A 100 -4.78 -1.62 -5.52
C ARG A 100 -6.29 -1.91 -5.44
N ILE A 101 -6.67 -3.18 -5.43
CA ILE A 101 -8.07 -3.58 -5.31
C ILE A 101 -8.54 -3.39 -3.87
N ILE A 102 -7.67 -3.69 -2.87
CA ILE A 102 -7.99 -3.47 -1.46
C ILE A 102 -8.26 -1.99 -1.21
N SER A 103 -7.34 -1.12 -1.63
CA SER A 103 -7.52 0.34 -1.47
C SER A 103 -8.68 0.87 -2.30
N GLY A 104 -8.92 0.32 -3.50
CA GLY A 104 -10.02 0.70 -4.38
C GLY A 104 -11.41 0.44 -3.80
N PHE A 105 -11.59 -0.67 -3.08
CA PHE A 105 -12.85 -1.01 -2.40
C PHE A 105 -13.08 -0.23 -1.10
N ALA A 106 -12.04 0.38 -0.54
CA ALA A 106 -12.11 1.03 0.76
C ALA A 106 -12.42 2.53 0.62
N LEU A 107 -13.11 3.08 1.60
CA LEU A 107 -13.22 4.54 1.82
C LEU A 107 -11.92 5.10 2.41
N GLY A 108 -11.23 4.28 3.20
CA GLY A 108 -9.94 4.61 3.78
C GLY A 108 -9.14 3.36 4.15
N VAL A 109 -7.84 3.50 4.25
CA VAL A 109 -6.90 2.43 4.61
C VAL A 109 -6.32 2.70 5.99
N LEU A 110 -6.63 1.81 6.95
CA LEU A 110 -6.04 1.83 8.30
C LEU A 110 -4.84 0.90 8.37
N VAL A 111 -3.66 1.46 8.67
CA VAL A 111 -2.43 0.72 8.96
C VAL A 111 -2.25 0.63 10.47
N VAL A 112 -2.37 -0.60 11.01
CA VAL A 112 -2.31 -0.83 12.46
C VAL A 112 -0.88 -0.99 12.97
N GLU A 113 -0.07 -1.75 12.24
CA GLU A 113 1.32 -1.99 12.58
C GLU A 113 2.14 -2.17 11.30
N ALA A 114 3.20 -1.39 11.14
CA ALA A 114 4.08 -1.47 9.98
C ALA A 114 5.50 -1.04 10.33
N ALA A 115 6.47 -1.90 10.06
CA ALA A 115 7.88 -1.50 10.03
C ALA A 115 8.16 -0.61 8.81
N SER A 116 9.30 0.08 8.79
CA SER A 116 9.69 1.04 7.76
C SER A 116 9.71 0.50 6.32
N ARG A 117 9.84 -0.82 6.14
CA ARG A 117 9.84 -1.49 4.82
C ARG A 117 8.66 -2.47 4.67
N SER A 118 7.53 -2.18 5.28
CA SER A 118 6.35 -3.03 5.21
C SER A 118 5.62 -2.89 3.86
N GLY A 119 5.12 -4.02 3.32
CA GLY A 119 4.26 -4.01 2.13
C GLY A 119 2.93 -3.27 2.32
N SER A 120 2.47 -3.07 3.56
CA SER A 120 1.28 -2.27 3.86
C SER A 120 1.46 -0.77 3.53
N LEU A 121 2.70 -0.27 3.52
CA LEU A 121 3.01 1.10 3.10
C LEU A 121 2.76 1.30 1.59
N ILE A 122 2.91 0.24 0.78
CA ILE A 122 2.53 0.27 -0.64
C ILE A 122 1.03 0.49 -0.77
N THR A 123 0.22 -0.20 0.05
CA THR A 123 -1.24 -0.03 0.02
C THR A 123 -1.67 1.36 0.48
N ALA A 124 -1.00 1.93 1.48
CA ALA A 124 -1.24 3.31 1.92
C ALA A 124 -0.97 4.32 0.79
N ARG A 125 0.11 4.14 0.03
CA ARG A 125 0.42 4.98 -1.14
C ARG A 125 -0.65 4.83 -2.22
N LEU A 126 -1.03 3.58 -2.57
CA LEU A 126 -2.10 3.32 -3.54
C LEU A 126 -3.43 3.93 -3.12
N ALA A 127 -3.74 3.95 -1.82
CA ALA A 127 -4.92 4.62 -1.27
C ALA A 127 -4.91 6.13 -1.57
N LEU A 128 -3.79 6.81 -1.31
CA LEU A 128 -3.63 8.23 -1.63
C LEU A 128 -3.76 8.50 -3.13
N GLU A 129 -3.15 7.69 -3.99
CA GLU A 129 -3.27 7.77 -5.44
C GLU A 129 -4.72 7.60 -5.93
N GLN A 130 -5.55 6.90 -5.15
CA GLN A 130 -6.96 6.66 -5.42
C GLN A 130 -7.90 7.62 -4.69
N ASN A 131 -7.37 8.69 -4.08
CA ASN A 131 -8.13 9.66 -3.27
C ASN A 131 -8.89 8.99 -2.11
N ARG A 132 -8.24 8.03 -1.43
CA ARG A 132 -8.75 7.38 -0.23
C ARG A 132 -8.05 7.93 1.00
N GLU A 133 -8.76 8.00 2.11
CA GLU A 133 -8.18 8.41 3.39
C GLU A 133 -7.14 7.39 3.87
N VAL A 134 -6.08 7.87 4.51
CA VAL A 134 -5.07 7.02 5.13
C VAL A 134 -4.99 7.29 6.61
N TYR A 135 -5.16 6.23 7.37
CA TYR A 135 -5.11 6.22 8.83
C TYR A 135 -3.95 5.36 9.30
N ALA A 136 -3.33 5.74 10.40
CA ALA A 136 -2.30 4.95 11.03
C ALA A 136 -2.44 4.95 12.57
N VAL A 137 -2.23 3.79 13.18
CA VAL A 137 -2.06 3.68 14.62
C VAL A 137 -0.59 4.04 14.93
N PRO A 138 -0.30 5.12 15.67
CA PRO A 138 1.09 5.60 15.84
C PRO A 138 2.02 4.58 16.50
N GLY A 139 1.51 3.84 17.48
CA GLY A 139 2.27 2.89 18.29
C GLY A 139 3.36 3.54 19.16
N PRO A 140 4.12 2.73 19.92
CA PRO A 140 5.22 3.23 20.76
C PRO A 140 6.35 3.83 19.93
N ALA A 141 6.91 4.96 20.39
CA ALA A 141 7.89 5.77 19.64
C ALA A 141 9.19 5.03 19.29
N LEU A 142 9.61 4.09 20.14
CA LEU A 142 10.86 3.35 19.97
C LEU A 142 10.66 1.94 19.41
N ASP A 143 9.42 1.55 19.07
CA ASP A 143 9.13 0.22 18.55
C ASP A 143 9.37 0.19 17.04
N ALA A 144 10.32 -0.64 16.62
CA ALA A 144 10.67 -0.83 15.21
C ALA A 144 9.48 -1.35 14.36
N SER A 145 8.54 -2.07 14.98
CA SER A 145 7.33 -2.57 14.32
C SER A 145 6.34 -1.46 13.95
N CYS A 146 6.45 -0.27 14.58
CA CYS A 146 5.56 0.87 14.39
C CYS A 146 6.18 2.02 13.57
N LEU A 147 7.48 1.93 13.23
CA LEU A 147 8.19 3.01 12.51
C LEU A 147 7.51 3.41 11.19
N GLY A 148 6.94 2.44 10.47
CA GLY A 148 6.21 2.73 9.22
C GLY A 148 4.90 3.49 9.47
N CYS A 149 4.17 3.17 10.55
CA CYS A 149 2.97 3.91 10.94
C CYS A 149 3.32 5.35 11.36
N GLN A 150 4.40 5.53 12.14
CA GLN A 150 4.89 6.85 12.53
C GLN A 150 5.30 7.69 11.32
N GLU A 151 5.94 7.07 10.33
CA GLU A 151 6.33 7.75 9.10
C GLU A 151 5.09 8.14 8.27
N LEU A 152 4.07 7.29 8.17
CA LEU A 152 2.80 7.65 7.55
C LEU A 152 2.17 8.88 8.23
N VAL A 153 2.17 8.94 9.57
CA VAL A 153 1.64 10.10 10.31
C VAL A 153 2.45 11.36 10.00
N ARG A 154 3.79 11.28 9.92
CA ARG A 154 4.63 12.43 9.52
C ARG A 154 4.34 12.90 8.09
N GLN A 155 3.93 11.98 7.21
CA GLN A 155 3.56 12.26 5.83
C GLN A 155 2.11 12.74 5.68
N GLY A 156 1.37 12.91 6.79
CA GLY A 156 0.03 13.46 6.80
C GLY A 156 -1.10 12.42 6.90
N ALA A 157 -0.79 11.13 7.10
CA ALA A 157 -1.81 10.16 7.46
C ALA A 157 -2.42 10.52 8.83
N ARG A 158 -3.73 10.35 8.97
CA ARG A 158 -4.43 10.69 10.21
C ARG A 158 -4.10 9.68 11.31
N PRO A 159 -3.57 10.12 12.45
CA PRO A 159 -3.40 9.24 13.59
C PRO A 159 -4.75 8.85 14.16
N VAL A 160 -4.95 7.57 14.45
CA VAL A 160 -6.16 7.04 15.06
C VAL A 160 -5.83 6.22 16.29
N PHE A 161 -6.65 6.37 17.33
CA PHE A 161 -6.52 5.70 18.62
C PHE A 161 -7.74 4.83 18.91
N SER A 162 -8.85 5.06 18.20
CA SER A 162 -10.11 4.36 18.36
C SER A 162 -10.84 4.18 17.02
N ALA A 163 -11.82 3.27 16.98
CA ALA A 163 -12.72 3.13 15.84
C ALA A 163 -13.58 4.38 15.63
N GLU A 164 -13.88 5.11 16.71
CA GLU A 164 -14.62 6.36 16.69
C GLU A 164 -13.92 7.44 15.87
N ASP A 165 -12.57 7.50 15.91
CA ASP A 165 -11.80 8.46 15.11
C ASP A 165 -12.04 8.24 13.62
N VAL A 166 -12.06 6.98 13.18
CA VAL A 166 -12.33 6.62 11.77
C VAL A 166 -13.78 6.94 11.40
N LEU A 167 -14.75 6.58 12.25
CA LEU A 167 -16.17 6.84 11.99
C LEU A 167 -16.50 8.33 11.92
N ARG A 168 -15.88 9.13 12.79
CA ARG A 168 -16.04 10.59 12.80
C ARG A 168 -15.52 11.21 11.51
N ASP A 169 -14.37 10.74 11.05
CA ASP A 169 -13.72 11.26 9.86
C ASP A 169 -14.46 10.89 8.57
N LEU A 170 -14.99 9.67 8.50
CA LEU A 170 -15.77 9.18 7.37
C LEU A 170 -17.28 9.47 7.49
N ALA A 171 -17.71 10.28 8.45
CA ALA A 171 -19.12 10.48 8.77
C ALA A 171 -19.97 10.88 7.57
N GLU A 172 -19.52 11.82 6.75
CA GLU A 172 -20.24 12.27 5.55
C GLU A 172 -20.39 11.16 4.50
N GLN A 173 -19.35 10.33 4.36
CA GLN A 173 -19.33 9.21 3.40
C GLN A 173 -20.18 8.03 3.88
N LEU A 174 -20.29 7.84 5.19
CA LEU A 174 -21.05 6.76 5.82
C LEU A 174 -22.54 7.10 6.04
N ARG A 175 -22.87 8.39 6.09
CA ARG A 175 -24.23 8.88 6.33
C ARG A 175 -25.30 8.29 5.39
N PRO A 176 -25.08 8.14 4.06
CA PRO A 176 -26.07 7.56 3.15
C PRO A 176 -26.45 6.11 3.50
N TYR A 177 -25.58 5.40 4.23
CA TYR A 177 -25.77 4.00 4.61
C TYR A 177 -26.32 3.86 6.02
N GLY A 178 -26.67 4.95 6.71
CA GLY A 178 -27.18 4.95 8.08
C GLY A 178 -26.12 4.54 9.12
N ILE A 179 -24.84 4.57 8.76
CA ILE A 179 -23.73 4.24 9.64
C ILE A 179 -23.27 5.51 10.34
N SER A 180 -23.29 5.53 11.66
CA SER A 180 -22.84 6.65 12.47
C SER A 180 -22.03 6.17 13.68
N ARG A 181 -21.38 7.11 14.33
CA ARG A 181 -20.67 6.90 15.59
C ARG A 181 -21.59 6.35 16.69
N ASP A 182 -22.87 6.75 16.70
CA ASP A 182 -23.85 6.33 17.70
C ASP A 182 -24.21 4.84 17.56
N SER A 183 -23.83 4.22 16.44
CA SER A 183 -23.97 2.78 16.22
C SER A 183 -22.96 1.95 17.03
N LEU A 184 -21.95 2.57 17.66
CA LEU A 184 -21.04 1.90 18.60
C LEU A 184 -21.78 1.60 19.91
N GLY A 185 -21.83 0.32 20.30
CA GLY A 185 -22.31 -0.09 21.62
C GLY A 185 -21.41 0.45 22.75
N ASP A 186 -21.94 0.50 23.96
CA ASP A 186 -21.19 1.05 25.11
C ASP A 186 -19.92 0.23 25.43
N GLU A 187 -19.95 -1.09 25.20
CA GLU A 187 -18.77 -1.97 25.33
C GLU A 187 -17.67 -1.69 24.28
N GLU A 188 -18.04 -1.06 23.18
CA GLU A 188 -17.16 -0.77 22.05
C GLU A 188 -16.58 0.65 22.10
N LYS A 189 -17.18 1.54 22.89
CA LYS A 189 -16.69 2.90 23.16
C LYS A 189 -15.54 2.93 24.16
N ILE A 190 -15.45 1.91 25.01
CA ILE A 190 -14.33 1.76 25.95
C ILE A 190 -13.11 1.32 25.13
N GLY A 191 -12.06 2.16 25.13
CA GLY A 191 -10.79 1.82 24.50
C GLY A 191 -10.26 0.46 24.96
N PRO A 192 -9.19 -0.08 24.38
CA PRO A 192 -8.73 -1.43 24.65
C PRO A 192 -8.31 -1.56 26.12
N GLU A 193 -9.27 -1.71 27.01
CA GLU A 193 -9.01 -2.42 28.22
C GLU A 193 -8.58 -3.80 27.73
N LEU A 194 -7.39 -4.20 28.09
CA LEU A 194 -6.73 -5.42 27.67
C LEU A 194 -7.63 -6.61 28.01
N ALA A 195 -8.67 -6.81 27.22
CA ALA A 195 -9.50 -7.98 27.30
C ALA A 195 -8.58 -9.16 27.01
N LEU A 196 -8.22 -9.86 28.06
CA LEU A 196 -7.44 -11.09 28.05
C LEU A 196 -7.86 -11.90 26.82
N ILE A 197 -6.96 -12.04 25.89
CA ILE A 197 -7.13 -12.89 24.71
C ILE A 197 -7.47 -14.28 25.27
N PRO A 198 -8.61 -14.87 24.86
CA PRO A 198 -8.91 -16.25 25.28
C PRO A 198 -7.71 -17.14 24.97
N GLU A 199 -7.31 -17.97 25.90
CA GLU A 199 -6.13 -18.86 25.85
C GLU A 199 -6.08 -19.82 24.66
N ALA A 200 -7.09 -19.82 23.80
CA ALA A 200 -7.18 -20.63 22.60
C ALA A 200 -6.23 -20.23 21.43
N ALA A 201 -5.41 -19.19 21.60
CA ALA A 201 -4.44 -18.74 20.59
C ALA A 201 -2.99 -19.07 20.93
N LYS A 202 -2.72 -20.01 21.84
CA LYS A 202 -1.39 -20.60 21.94
C LYS A 202 -1.19 -21.53 20.74
N GLU A 203 -0.80 -20.95 19.62
CA GLU A 203 -0.29 -21.71 18.49
C GLU A 203 1.06 -22.30 18.91
N GLU A 204 1.16 -23.65 18.88
CA GLU A 204 2.45 -24.33 18.89
C GLU A 204 3.36 -23.72 17.84
N PRO A 205 4.67 -23.56 18.12
CA PRO A 205 5.60 -23.03 17.12
C PRO A 205 5.56 -23.98 15.91
N ALA A 206 5.11 -23.44 14.77
CA ALA A 206 5.17 -24.17 13.51
C ALA A 206 6.64 -24.53 13.24
N GLU A 207 6.97 -25.80 13.36
CA GLU A 207 8.26 -26.33 12.96
C GLU A 207 8.57 -25.85 11.55
N SER A 208 9.67 -25.13 11.42
CA SER A 208 10.19 -24.64 10.15
C SER A 208 10.78 -25.82 9.38
N GLY A 209 9.93 -26.65 8.80
CA GLY A 209 10.30 -27.74 7.91
C GLY A 209 10.70 -27.27 6.52
N TYR A 210 11.71 -26.40 6.44
CA TYR A 210 12.49 -26.25 5.22
C TYR A 210 13.79 -27.05 5.37
N ALA A 211 13.67 -28.37 5.33
CA ALA A 211 14.81 -29.23 5.06
C ALA A 211 15.21 -29.06 3.60
N GLY A 212 16.18 -28.18 3.35
CA GLY A 212 16.89 -28.09 2.09
C GLY A 212 17.57 -29.40 1.78
N ARG A 213 17.04 -30.20 0.85
CA ARG A 213 17.77 -31.26 0.21
C ARG A 213 18.89 -30.63 -0.61
N ALA A 214 20.11 -30.75 -0.11
CA ALA A 214 21.32 -30.52 -0.87
C ALA A 214 21.35 -31.48 -2.06
N ALA A 215 21.35 -30.99 -3.28
CA ALA A 215 21.68 -31.75 -4.46
C ALA A 215 23.20 -31.81 -4.61
N PRO A 216 23.78 -32.96 -5.08
CA PRO A 216 25.21 -33.15 -5.14
C PRO A 216 25.84 -32.30 -6.25
N ALA A 217 27.00 -31.73 -5.96
CA ALA A 217 27.85 -31.01 -6.88
C ALA A 217 28.25 -31.89 -8.08
N ARG A 218 27.90 -31.47 -9.29
CA ARG A 218 28.50 -31.92 -10.53
C ARG A 218 29.36 -30.80 -11.11
N SER A 219 30.65 -31.03 -11.08
CA SER A 219 31.66 -30.30 -11.84
C SER A 219 31.45 -30.54 -13.33
N GLY A 220 31.29 -29.47 -14.08
CA GLY A 220 31.22 -29.51 -15.55
C GLY A 220 31.38 -28.10 -16.12
N LYS A 221 32.62 -27.79 -16.53
CA LYS A 221 32.93 -26.61 -17.31
C LYS A 221 32.20 -26.72 -18.67
N GLN A 222 31.31 -25.83 -18.98
CA GLN A 222 30.91 -25.55 -20.35
C GLN A 222 30.76 -24.03 -20.55
N GLN A 223 31.53 -23.52 -21.48
CA GLN A 223 31.52 -22.16 -22.00
C GLN A 223 30.18 -21.90 -22.70
N GLU A 224 29.40 -20.98 -22.21
CA GLU A 224 28.25 -20.45 -22.94
C GLU A 224 28.65 -19.24 -23.78
N LYS A 225 28.42 -19.37 -25.06
CA LYS A 225 28.48 -18.30 -26.04
C LYS A 225 27.29 -17.36 -25.80
N GLN A 226 27.59 -16.13 -25.44
CA GLN A 226 26.61 -15.03 -25.43
C GLN A 226 26.23 -14.68 -26.86
N SER A 227 25.01 -14.95 -27.28
CA SER A 227 24.40 -14.34 -28.45
C SER A 227 23.75 -13.02 -28.06
N ALA A 228 24.41 -11.92 -28.40
CA ALA A 228 23.89 -10.57 -28.20
C ALA A 228 22.80 -10.27 -29.24
N LEU A 229 21.62 -9.85 -28.76
CA LEU A 229 20.61 -9.15 -29.57
C LEU A 229 21.03 -7.68 -29.73
N PRO A 230 20.85 -7.05 -30.91
CA PRO A 230 21.36 -5.71 -31.16
C PRO A 230 20.55 -4.66 -30.40
N ALA A 231 21.24 -3.92 -29.54
CA ALA A 231 20.75 -2.70 -28.94
C ALA A 231 20.64 -1.61 -29.99
N VAL A 232 19.44 -1.12 -30.26
CA VAL A 232 19.25 0.11 -31.04
C VAL A 232 19.67 1.29 -30.14
N ALA A 233 20.92 1.70 -30.29
CA ALA A 233 21.43 2.88 -29.61
C ALA A 233 20.81 4.13 -30.23
N ARG A 234 19.83 4.71 -29.53
CA ARG A 234 19.45 6.11 -29.70
C ARG A 234 20.54 6.96 -29.06
N GLN A 235 21.38 7.56 -29.91
CA GLN A 235 22.38 8.53 -29.49
C GLN A 235 21.67 9.80 -29.00
N HIS A 236 21.50 9.91 -27.69
CA HIS A 236 21.21 11.18 -27.03
C HIS A 236 22.54 11.75 -26.53
N LYS A 237 22.94 12.85 -27.11
CA LYS A 237 24.12 13.63 -26.69
C LYS A 237 23.75 14.29 -25.33
N PRO A 238 24.46 14.03 -24.23
CA PRO A 238 24.18 14.69 -22.96
C PRO A 238 24.53 16.18 -23.09
N LEU A 239 23.63 17.04 -22.68
CA LEU A 239 23.93 18.44 -22.38
C LEU A 239 24.77 18.47 -21.10
N GLY A 240 25.88 19.16 -21.18
CA GLY A 240 27.03 19.20 -20.28
C GLY A 240 26.69 19.02 -18.78
N ALA A 241 27.60 18.30 -18.15
CA ALA A 241 27.57 17.87 -16.76
C ALA A 241 27.01 18.95 -15.80
N ALA A 242 25.89 18.62 -15.15
CA ALA A 242 25.34 19.38 -14.03
C ALA A 242 26.02 18.94 -12.74
N GLU A 243 27.34 19.16 -12.65
CA GLU A 243 28.07 19.03 -11.40
C GLU A 243 27.63 20.18 -10.46
N ASN A 244 27.05 19.83 -9.32
CA ASN A 244 26.85 20.68 -8.15
C ASN A 244 26.06 22.00 -8.30
N LEU A 245 24.87 21.96 -8.91
CA LEU A 245 23.93 23.09 -8.83
C LEU A 245 23.16 23.08 -7.50
N ALA A 246 23.13 24.25 -6.81
CA ALA A 246 22.26 24.48 -5.68
C ALA A 246 20.79 24.17 -6.04
N PRO A 247 19.89 23.86 -5.07
CA PRO A 247 18.50 23.45 -5.34
C PRO A 247 17.73 24.40 -6.27
N THR A 248 18.04 25.69 -6.24
CA THR A 248 17.46 26.73 -7.09
C THR A 248 17.91 26.60 -8.57
N GLY A 249 19.15 26.19 -8.81
CA GLY A 249 19.66 25.99 -10.15
C GLY A 249 19.09 24.76 -10.87
N ARG A 250 18.81 23.69 -10.13
CA ARG A 250 18.18 22.48 -10.67
C ARG A 250 16.73 22.71 -11.13
N ARG A 251 15.99 23.54 -10.40
CA ARG A 251 14.61 23.92 -10.80
C ARG A 251 14.60 24.75 -12.09
N ALA A 252 15.52 25.68 -12.24
CA ALA A 252 15.66 26.45 -13.47
C ALA A 252 16.02 25.56 -14.67
N ALA A 253 16.97 24.63 -14.49
CA ALA A 253 17.36 23.67 -15.54
C ALA A 253 16.18 22.76 -15.95
N LEU A 254 15.31 22.35 -15.03
CA LEU A 254 14.12 21.57 -15.32
C LEU A 254 13.12 22.37 -16.17
N LEU A 255 12.83 23.59 -15.81
CA LEU A 255 11.92 24.46 -16.56
C LEU A 255 12.47 24.76 -17.96
N ASP A 256 13.76 25.00 -18.10
CA ASP A 256 14.40 25.24 -19.39
C ASP A 256 14.39 23.98 -20.25
N CYS A 257 14.58 22.80 -19.66
CA CYS A 257 14.46 21.53 -20.37
C CYS A 257 13.04 21.33 -20.95
N LEU A 258 12.00 21.59 -20.15
CA LEU A 258 10.62 21.49 -20.59
C LEU A 258 10.25 22.54 -21.66
N ARG A 259 10.78 23.77 -21.56
CA ARG A 259 10.57 24.83 -22.59
C ARG A 259 11.24 24.48 -23.91
N GLN A 260 12.43 23.89 -23.88
CA GLN A 260 13.19 23.58 -25.10
C GLN A 260 12.73 22.29 -25.79
N ARG A 261 12.34 21.27 -25.01
CA ARG A 261 12.02 19.94 -25.54
C ARG A 261 10.53 19.61 -25.57
N GLY A 262 9.69 20.50 -25.00
CA GLY A 262 8.25 20.28 -24.89
C GLY A 262 7.89 19.27 -23.79
N PRO A 263 6.67 18.74 -23.81
CA PRO A 263 6.18 17.82 -22.78
C PRO A 263 6.96 16.50 -22.73
N MET A 264 7.50 16.13 -21.55
CA MET A 264 8.33 14.94 -21.32
C MET A 264 7.80 14.07 -20.19
N GLN A 265 8.15 12.77 -20.21
CA GLN A 265 7.88 11.87 -19.08
C GLN A 265 8.90 12.10 -17.96
N ALA A 266 8.53 11.72 -16.72
CA ALA A 266 9.40 11.90 -15.55
C ALA A 266 10.75 11.17 -15.72
N ASP A 267 10.74 9.96 -16.26
CA ASP A 267 11.97 9.18 -16.47
C ASP A 267 12.91 9.83 -17.49
N ASP A 268 12.37 10.39 -18.56
CA ASP A 268 13.16 11.12 -19.59
C ASP A 268 13.73 12.43 -19.02
N LEU A 269 12.98 13.13 -18.16
CA LEU A 269 13.43 14.32 -17.44
C LEU A 269 14.55 14.00 -16.43
N ALA A 270 14.40 12.92 -15.66
CA ALA A 270 15.41 12.47 -14.71
C ALA A 270 16.72 12.15 -15.42
N CYS A 271 16.63 11.44 -16.55
CA CYS A 271 17.78 11.10 -17.38
C CYS A 271 18.42 12.34 -18.03
N ALA A 272 17.63 13.30 -18.51
CA ALA A 272 18.13 14.53 -19.14
C ALA A 272 18.84 15.46 -18.16
N LEU A 273 18.46 15.45 -16.88
CA LEU A 273 18.99 16.32 -15.82
C LEU A 273 20.02 15.61 -14.94
N ASP A 274 20.27 14.33 -15.16
CA ASP A 274 21.16 13.47 -14.34
C ASP A 274 20.82 13.54 -12.84
N ILE A 275 19.55 13.37 -12.52
CA ILE A 275 19.04 13.37 -11.14
C ILE A 275 18.21 12.12 -10.87
N SER A 276 18.09 11.75 -9.60
CA SER A 276 17.23 10.63 -9.21
C SER A 276 15.76 10.95 -9.51
N VAL A 277 14.97 9.93 -9.87
CA VAL A 277 13.52 10.08 -10.09
C VAL A 277 12.82 10.57 -8.80
N ALA A 278 13.36 10.22 -7.62
CA ALA A 278 12.84 10.69 -6.34
C ALA A 278 13.05 12.20 -6.16
N ASP A 279 14.25 12.71 -6.45
CA ASP A 279 14.55 14.15 -6.36
C ASP A 279 13.76 14.95 -7.41
N LEU A 280 13.63 14.39 -8.63
CA LEU A 280 12.81 14.98 -9.68
C LEU A 280 11.35 15.13 -9.25
N ASN A 281 10.75 14.08 -8.68
CA ASN A 281 9.36 14.12 -8.24
C ASN A 281 9.11 15.20 -7.18
N VAL A 282 10.03 15.35 -6.22
CA VAL A 282 9.95 16.44 -5.23
C VAL A 282 9.98 17.82 -5.89
N MET A 283 10.82 18.00 -6.91
CA MET A 283 10.88 19.26 -7.65
C MET A 283 9.64 19.51 -8.51
N LEU A 284 9.13 18.48 -9.18
CA LEU A 284 7.92 18.57 -10.02
C LEU A 284 6.71 18.96 -9.18
N VAL A 285 6.49 18.33 -8.02
CA VAL A 285 5.40 18.69 -7.09
C VAL A 285 5.52 20.15 -6.66
N GLY A 286 6.73 20.60 -6.29
CA GLY A 286 6.93 22.00 -5.90
C GLY A 286 6.66 23.00 -7.03
N LEU A 287 7.02 22.66 -8.27
CA LEU A 287 6.79 23.51 -9.45
C LEU A 287 5.32 23.47 -9.93
N GLU A 288 4.65 22.33 -9.75
CA GLU A 288 3.23 22.15 -10.04
C GLU A 288 2.36 22.98 -9.06
N MET A 289 2.70 23.00 -7.77
CA MET A 289 2.06 23.86 -6.77
C MET A 289 2.24 25.37 -7.05
N LEU A 290 3.35 25.74 -7.70
CA LEU A 290 3.62 27.13 -8.12
C LEU A 290 3.02 27.46 -9.50
N GLY A 291 2.34 26.52 -10.15
CA GLY A 291 1.77 26.69 -11.48
C GLY A 291 2.82 26.83 -12.61
N GLN A 292 4.08 26.51 -12.34
CA GLN A 292 5.19 26.62 -13.31
C GLN A 292 5.34 25.39 -14.19
N VAL A 293 4.78 24.26 -13.77
CA VAL A 293 4.71 22.99 -14.50
C VAL A 293 3.27 22.48 -14.42
N CYS A 294 2.77 21.87 -15.48
CA CYS A 294 1.48 21.17 -15.47
C CYS A 294 1.65 19.72 -15.90
N ARG A 295 0.85 18.84 -15.30
CA ARG A 295 0.81 17.42 -15.63
C ARG A 295 -0.21 17.19 -16.76
N LEU A 296 0.21 16.52 -17.81
CA LEU A 296 -0.59 16.14 -18.98
C LEU A 296 -0.98 14.66 -18.94
N PRO A 297 -2.02 14.24 -19.70
CA PRO A 297 -2.35 12.83 -19.86
C PRO A 297 -1.14 11.97 -20.31
N GLY A 298 -1.03 10.74 -19.78
CA GLY A 298 0.11 9.86 -20.06
C GLY A 298 1.35 10.12 -19.21
N ALA A 299 1.19 10.68 -18.01
CA ALA A 299 2.28 10.98 -17.05
C ALA A 299 3.39 11.87 -17.63
N ARG A 300 3.05 12.80 -18.53
CA ARG A 300 3.95 13.81 -19.08
C ARG A 300 3.82 15.13 -18.32
N TYR A 301 4.90 15.90 -18.29
CA TYR A 301 4.97 17.23 -17.70
C TYR A 301 5.31 18.26 -18.75
N ALA A 302 4.67 19.43 -18.69
CA ALA A 302 4.90 20.56 -19.56
C ALA A 302 5.13 21.85 -18.75
N SER A 303 5.76 22.85 -19.35
CA SER A 303 5.88 24.18 -18.75
C SER A 303 4.50 24.83 -18.61
N GLY A 304 4.21 25.41 -17.45
CA GLY A 304 2.91 26.03 -17.16
C GLY A 304 2.52 27.20 -18.07
N GLN A 305 3.44 27.70 -18.91
CA GLN A 305 3.16 28.75 -19.89
C GLN A 305 2.58 28.21 -21.22
N ASP A 306 2.66 26.89 -21.46
CA ASP A 306 2.17 26.29 -22.71
C ASP A 306 0.69 25.86 -22.67
N SER A 307 0.01 26.01 -21.53
CA SER A 307 -1.40 25.63 -21.39
C SER A 307 -2.41 26.67 -21.93
N GLY A 308 -1.96 27.79 -22.50
CA GLY A 308 -2.80 28.89 -23.00
C GLY A 308 -3.14 28.84 -24.49
N ASN A 309 -2.58 27.97 -25.31
CA ASN A 309 -2.70 28.05 -26.78
C ASN A 309 -3.26 26.80 -27.47
N GLY A 310 -4.11 26.01 -26.78
CA GLY A 310 -4.65 24.76 -27.33
C GLY A 310 -6.16 24.56 -27.21
N ALA A 311 -6.95 25.66 -27.16
CA ALA A 311 -8.41 25.57 -27.12
C ALA A 311 -9.04 26.58 -28.10
N GLU A 312 -8.70 26.46 -29.40
CA GLU A 312 -9.51 27.00 -30.53
C GLU A 312 -8.91 26.42 -31.83
N ALA A 313 -9.38 25.25 -32.26
CA ALA A 313 -9.53 24.84 -33.67
C ALA A 313 -10.32 23.53 -33.71
#